data_452eaf8e8194b9e005ec8857b0113f70
#
_entry.id   452eaf8e8194b9e005ec8857b0113f70
#
_cell.length_a   1.000
_cell.length_b   1.000
_cell.length_c   1.000
_cell.angle_alpha   90.00
_cell.angle_beta   90.00
_cell.angle_gamma   90.00
#
_symmetry.space_group_name_H-M   'P 1'
#
loop_
_entity.id
_entity.type
_entity.pdbx_description
1 polymer ?
#
loop_
_entity_poly.entity_id
_entity_poly.type
_entity_poly.pdbx_seq_one_letter_code
_entity_poly.pdbx_strand_id
1 'polypeptide(L)'
;MARRTKVYEGKAKILYEGPEPGTLVQYFKDDATAFNAKKKEIIEGKGVLNNRLSEYFMVGLNNIGIPTHFLKRLNMREQLISSCEIIPLEVIVRNFAAGTLCERLGLEEGRQLSRPLVEYCYKDDSLGDPLVSEEHIAAFGWASHQEMDEILSLALRVNDFMSGIFYGVGIRLVDFKIEIGRVFESDFQRLVIADEISPDSCRLWDIDSGEKLDKDVFRRDLGNLTDAYSEVAMRLGVIQPSNSKVAEPRLVK
;
A
#
# COMPACT_ATOMS: atom_id res chain seq x y z
N MET A 1 9.98 28.20 -5.70
CA MET A 1 10.38 26.99 -4.94
C MET A 1 11.60 26.40 -5.61
N ALA A 2 12.64 26.07 -4.87
CA ALA A 2 13.81 25.37 -5.44
C ALA A 2 13.33 24.02 -6.00
N ARG A 3 13.83 23.66 -7.18
CA ARG A 3 13.49 22.38 -7.84
C ARG A 3 14.20 21.28 -7.04
N ARG A 4 13.44 20.38 -6.40
CA ARG A 4 13.99 19.22 -5.69
C ARG A 4 14.68 18.26 -6.66
N THR A 5 15.76 17.65 -6.26
CA THR A 5 16.43 16.61 -7.06
C THR A 5 15.59 15.35 -7.05
N LYS A 6 15.27 14.82 -8.24
CA LYS A 6 14.58 13.54 -8.37
C LYS A 6 15.59 12.41 -8.13
N VAL A 7 15.29 11.54 -7.17
CA VAL A 7 16.10 10.37 -6.81
C VAL A 7 15.65 9.12 -7.56
N TYR A 8 14.33 8.93 -7.66
CA TYR A 8 13.74 7.73 -8.28
C TYR A 8 12.36 8.05 -8.86
N GLU A 9 11.99 7.35 -9.92
CA GLU A 9 10.64 7.37 -10.46
C GLU A 9 10.15 5.96 -10.78
N GLY A 10 9.08 5.55 -10.08
CA GLY A 10 8.38 4.30 -10.31
C GLY A 10 7.07 4.47 -11.08
N LYS A 11 6.29 3.41 -11.15
CA LYS A 11 5.00 3.37 -11.86
C LYS A 11 3.97 4.36 -11.27
N ALA A 12 3.86 4.43 -9.96
CA ALA A 12 2.85 5.22 -9.25
C ALA A 12 3.42 6.36 -8.40
N LYS A 13 4.73 6.43 -8.21
CA LYS A 13 5.40 7.37 -7.30
C LYS A 13 6.67 7.96 -7.88
N ILE A 14 7.04 9.14 -7.35
CA ILE A 14 8.35 9.76 -7.59
C ILE A 14 8.96 10.07 -6.21
N LEU A 15 10.23 9.77 -6.03
CA LEU A 15 11.00 10.14 -4.86
C LEU A 15 11.92 11.32 -5.19
N TYR A 16 11.90 12.32 -4.34
CA TYR A 16 12.79 13.48 -4.39
C TYR A 16 13.63 13.54 -3.12
N GLU A 17 14.77 14.21 -3.18
CA GLU A 17 15.55 14.55 -1.98
C GLU A 17 14.66 15.34 -0.99
N GLY A 18 14.73 14.94 0.27
CA GLY A 18 14.04 15.62 1.37
C GLY A 18 14.76 16.89 1.83
N PRO A 19 14.16 17.69 2.71
CA PRO A 19 14.75 18.92 3.23
C PRO A 19 15.88 18.65 4.21
N GLU A 20 15.96 17.46 4.79
CA GLU A 20 16.96 17.07 5.78
C GLU A 20 17.70 15.81 5.34
N PRO A 21 18.98 15.61 5.67
CA PRO A 21 19.69 14.37 5.42
C PRO A 21 18.92 13.17 5.96
N GLY A 22 18.90 12.05 5.22
CA GLY A 22 18.16 10.86 5.60
C GLY A 22 16.65 10.93 5.40
N THR A 23 16.15 11.97 4.71
CA THR A 23 14.73 12.08 4.36
C THR A 23 14.51 12.14 2.86
N LEU A 24 13.33 11.68 2.42
CA LEU A 24 12.86 11.77 1.04
C LEU A 24 11.46 12.37 1.01
N VAL A 25 11.10 12.98 -0.11
CA VAL A 25 9.71 13.38 -0.40
C VAL A 25 9.15 12.40 -1.43
N GLN A 26 8.12 11.67 -1.03
CA GLN A 26 7.38 10.75 -1.87
C GLN A 26 6.18 11.47 -2.48
N TYR A 27 6.14 11.55 -3.81
CA TYR A 27 5.04 12.11 -4.60
C TYR A 27 4.19 10.99 -5.18
N PHE A 28 2.88 11.05 -4.98
CA PHE A 28 1.90 10.09 -5.49
C PHE A 28 1.34 10.56 -6.85
N LYS A 29 1.57 9.75 -7.87
CA LYS A 29 1.11 10.00 -9.25
C LYS A 29 -0.34 9.53 -9.44
N ASP A 30 -0.98 10.08 -10.46
CA ASP A 30 -2.29 9.60 -10.92
C ASP A 30 -2.20 8.42 -11.90
N ASP A 31 -0.98 7.98 -12.21
CA ASP A 31 -0.75 6.82 -13.09
C ASP A 31 -1.32 5.54 -12.45
N ALA A 32 -2.18 4.84 -13.19
CA ALA A 32 -2.63 3.49 -12.92
C ALA A 32 -2.01 2.55 -13.95
N THR A 33 -1.36 1.50 -13.49
CA THR A 33 -0.76 0.48 -14.35
C THR A 33 -1.20 -0.91 -13.94
N ALA A 34 -1.44 -1.79 -14.91
CA ALA A 34 -1.76 -3.18 -14.68
C ALA A 34 -1.01 -4.07 -15.68
N PHE A 35 -0.87 -5.37 -15.35
CA PHE A 35 -0.28 -6.39 -16.22
C PHE A 35 1.12 -5.99 -16.73
N ASN A 36 2.04 -5.63 -15.81
CA ASN A 36 3.40 -5.16 -16.15
C ASN A 36 3.40 -4.00 -17.15
N ALA A 37 2.58 -2.98 -16.84
CA ALA A 37 2.41 -1.76 -17.64
C ALA A 37 1.81 -1.96 -19.05
N LYS A 38 1.24 -3.13 -19.37
CA LYS A 38 0.49 -3.35 -20.62
C LYS A 38 -0.82 -2.54 -20.66
N LYS A 39 -1.43 -2.28 -19.51
CA LYS A 39 -2.54 -1.35 -19.35
C LYS A 39 -2.05 -0.16 -18.53
N LYS A 40 -2.21 1.05 -19.06
CA LYS A 40 -1.77 2.28 -18.41
C LYS A 40 -2.77 3.40 -18.68
N GLU A 41 -3.15 4.12 -17.63
CA GLU A 41 -4.06 5.25 -17.69
C GLU A 41 -3.68 6.29 -16.62
N ILE A 42 -4.02 7.55 -16.85
CA ILE A 42 -3.92 8.62 -15.86
C ILE A 42 -5.32 8.80 -15.28
N ILE A 43 -5.48 8.51 -13.98
CA ILE A 43 -6.76 8.58 -13.28
C ILE A 43 -6.71 9.73 -12.28
N GLU A 44 -7.31 10.84 -12.65
CA GLU A 44 -7.27 12.07 -11.87
C GLU A 44 -7.77 11.85 -10.43
N GLY A 45 -7.01 12.35 -9.45
CA GLY A 45 -7.34 12.24 -8.03
C GLY A 45 -6.86 10.95 -7.35
N LYS A 46 -6.45 9.91 -8.10
CA LYS A 46 -5.97 8.64 -7.54
C LYS A 46 -4.81 8.85 -6.56
N GLY A 47 -3.80 9.64 -6.97
CA GLY A 47 -2.63 9.92 -6.13
C GLY A 47 -2.98 10.67 -4.83
N VAL A 48 -4.00 11.54 -4.86
CA VAL A 48 -4.48 12.24 -3.66
C VAL A 48 -5.10 11.25 -2.67
N LEU A 49 -5.93 10.33 -3.15
CA LEU A 49 -6.57 9.31 -2.31
C LEU A 49 -5.53 8.36 -1.72
N ASN A 50 -4.61 7.85 -2.54
CA ASN A 50 -3.54 6.97 -2.09
C ASN A 50 -2.65 7.64 -1.04
N ASN A 51 -2.27 8.91 -1.24
CA ASN A 51 -1.49 9.67 -0.27
C ASN A 51 -2.19 9.75 1.10
N ARG A 52 -3.50 10.05 1.12
CA ARG A 52 -4.27 10.18 2.37
C ARG A 52 -4.52 8.84 3.05
N LEU A 53 -4.83 7.79 2.27
CA LEU A 53 -5.03 6.44 2.81
C LEU A 53 -3.71 5.86 3.34
N SER A 54 -2.60 6.05 2.62
CA SER A 54 -1.29 5.62 3.10
C SER A 54 -0.90 6.34 4.40
N GLU A 55 -1.10 7.66 4.52
CA GLU A 55 -0.93 8.38 5.79
C GLU A 55 -1.75 7.75 6.92
N TYR A 56 -3.04 7.48 6.68
CA TYR A 56 -3.93 6.90 7.69
C TYR A 56 -3.39 5.58 8.25
N PHE A 57 -2.99 4.66 7.37
CA PHE A 57 -2.46 3.37 7.78
C PHE A 57 -1.07 3.47 8.41
N MET A 58 -0.15 4.24 7.83
CA MET A 58 1.21 4.38 8.34
C MET A 58 1.24 5.03 9.74
N VAL A 59 0.40 6.05 9.97
CA VAL A 59 0.23 6.66 11.30
C VAL A 59 -0.37 5.66 12.28
N GLY A 60 -1.41 4.91 11.86
CA GLY A 60 -2.03 3.88 12.70
C GLY A 60 -1.04 2.80 13.13
N LEU A 61 -0.20 2.32 12.20
CA LEU A 61 0.85 1.33 12.47
C LEU A 61 1.89 1.87 13.47
N ASN A 62 2.37 3.10 13.27
CA ASN A 62 3.31 3.73 14.20
C ASN A 62 2.71 3.83 15.61
N ASN A 63 1.42 4.18 15.74
CA ASN A 63 0.72 4.30 17.03
C ASN A 63 0.63 2.97 17.80
N ILE A 64 0.65 1.83 17.12
CA ILE A 64 0.65 0.50 17.75
C ILE A 64 2.04 -0.13 17.82
N GLY A 65 3.10 0.66 17.57
CA GLY A 65 4.49 0.21 17.67
C GLY A 65 4.97 -0.68 16.51
N ILE A 66 4.36 -0.55 15.33
CA ILE A 66 4.88 -1.10 14.08
C ILE A 66 5.58 0.03 13.33
N PRO A 67 6.91 0.00 13.22
CA PRO A 67 7.65 1.12 12.64
C PRO A 67 7.39 1.25 11.15
N THR A 68 7.22 2.50 10.68
CA THR A 68 7.07 2.82 9.26
C THR A 68 8.06 3.89 8.84
N HIS A 69 8.31 4.03 7.54
CA HIS A 69 9.14 5.10 7.01
C HIS A 69 8.44 6.48 7.02
N PHE A 70 7.14 6.51 7.27
CA PHE A 70 6.32 7.73 7.21
C PHE A 70 6.67 8.69 8.35
N LEU A 71 6.93 9.96 8.00
CA LEU A 71 7.17 11.04 8.97
C LEU A 71 5.97 11.99 9.05
N LYS A 72 5.55 12.56 7.93
CA LYS A 72 4.37 13.43 7.85
C LYS A 72 3.90 13.64 6.41
N ARG A 73 2.61 13.94 6.24
CA ARG A 73 2.08 14.44 4.98
C ARG A 73 2.45 15.91 4.79
N LEU A 74 2.95 16.28 3.61
CA LEU A 74 3.34 17.64 3.26
C LEU A 74 2.20 18.40 2.58
N ASN A 75 1.47 17.73 1.68
CA ASN A 75 0.33 18.30 0.94
C ASN A 75 -0.57 17.18 0.41
N MET A 76 -1.43 17.50 -0.54
CA MET A 76 -2.39 16.52 -1.10
C MET A 76 -1.74 15.34 -1.81
N ARG A 77 -0.50 15.46 -2.29
CA ARG A 77 0.18 14.44 -3.10
C ARG A 77 1.55 14.02 -2.57
N GLU A 78 2.04 14.66 -1.50
CA GLU A 78 3.40 14.45 -1.03
C GLU A 78 3.44 14.08 0.45
N GLN A 79 4.32 13.14 0.77
CA GLN A 79 4.72 12.75 2.13
C GLN A 79 6.20 12.94 2.31
N LEU A 80 6.61 13.34 3.51
CA LEU A 80 7.98 13.23 3.99
C LEU A 80 8.14 11.84 4.60
N ILE A 81 9.18 11.14 4.18
CA ILE A 81 9.49 9.79 4.64
C ILE A 81 10.97 9.71 5.04
N SER A 82 11.30 8.78 5.93
CA SER A 82 12.70 8.40 6.17
C SER A 82 13.26 7.69 4.93
N SER A 83 14.47 8.04 4.56
CA SER A 83 15.23 7.26 3.58
C SER A 83 15.56 5.90 4.18
N CYS A 84 15.30 4.84 3.45
CA CYS A 84 15.61 3.48 3.87
C CYS A 84 16.18 2.68 2.69
N GLU A 85 17.02 1.70 3.00
CA GLU A 85 17.48 0.71 2.04
C GLU A 85 16.37 -0.34 1.88
N ILE A 86 15.70 -0.35 0.72
CA ILE A 86 14.63 -1.31 0.46
C ILE A 86 15.22 -2.71 0.31
N ILE A 87 14.71 -3.66 1.10
CA ILE A 87 14.95 -5.08 0.87
C ILE A 87 14.24 -5.44 -0.45
N PRO A 88 14.93 -6.07 -1.41
CA PRO A 88 14.37 -6.26 -2.76
C PRO A 88 13.28 -7.35 -2.80
N LEU A 89 12.34 -7.28 -1.87
CA LEU A 89 11.23 -8.20 -1.71
C LEU A 89 9.90 -7.44 -1.66
N GLU A 90 8.91 -7.98 -2.34
CA GLU A 90 7.51 -7.73 -2.09
C GLU A 90 6.99 -8.79 -1.12
N VAL A 91 6.46 -8.36 0.02
CA VAL A 91 5.86 -9.24 1.03
C VAL A 91 4.35 -9.20 0.86
N ILE A 92 3.75 -10.33 0.49
CA ILE A 92 2.32 -10.44 0.22
C ILE A 92 1.67 -11.27 1.33
N VAL A 93 0.65 -10.72 1.98
CA VAL A 93 -0.15 -11.46 2.96
C VAL A 93 -1.54 -11.69 2.42
N ARG A 94 -2.00 -12.95 2.42
CA ARG A 94 -3.30 -13.34 1.87
C ARG A 94 -4.18 -14.00 2.94
N ASN A 95 -5.39 -13.46 3.09
CA ASN A 95 -6.44 -14.02 3.94
C ASN A 95 -7.43 -14.87 3.12
N PHE A 96 -7.58 -14.55 1.83
CA PHE A 96 -8.45 -15.24 0.89
C PHE A 96 -7.69 -15.52 -0.41
N ALA A 97 -8.08 -16.55 -1.11
CA ALA A 97 -7.52 -16.88 -2.42
C ALA A 97 -7.99 -15.84 -3.46
N ALA A 98 -7.04 -15.18 -4.12
CA ALA A 98 -7.30 -14.24 -5.20
C ALA A 98 -6.07 -14.08 -6.11
N GLY A 99 -6.30 -13.59 -7.33
CA GLY A 99 -5.25 -13.29 -8.30
C GLY A 99 -4.33 -14.49 -8.58
N THR A 100 -3.03 -14.24 -8.65
CA THR A 100 -2.01 -15.24 -9.02
C THR A 100 -2.00 -16.50 -8.15
N LEU A 101 -2.48 -16.43 -6.90
CA LEU A 101 -2.60 -17.62 -6.05
C LEU A 101 -3.64 -18.60 -6.63
N CYS A 102 -4.79 -18.07 -7.09
CA CYS A 102 -5.83 -18.89 -7.74
C CYS A 102 -5.31 -19.53 -9.02
N GLU A 103 -4.60 -18.76 -9.84
CA GLU A 103 -4.03 -19.24 -11.11
C GLU A 103 -2.99 -20.35 -10.89
N ARG A 104 -2.08 -20.17 -9.92
CA ARG A 104 -1.00 -21.12 -9.64
C ARG A 104 -1.47 -22.43 -9.02
N LEU A 105 -2.50 -22.37 -8.17
CA LEU A 105 -2.93 -23.53 -7.37
C LEU A 105 -4.32 -24.05 -7.77
N GLY A 106 -4.96 -23.47 -8.80
CA GLY A 106 -6.29 -23.88 -9.25
C GLY A 106 -7.37 -23.67 -8.18
N LEU A 107 -7.26 -22.60 -7.37
CA LEU A 107 -8.20 -22.32 -6.31
C LEU A 107 -9.35 -21.44 -6.80
N GLU A 108 -10.52 -21.64 -6.23
CA GLU A 108 -11.66 -20.74 -6.42
C GLU A 108 -11.39 -19.37 -5.77
N GLU A 109 -11.64 -18.29 -6.51
CA GLU A 109 -11.46 -16.92 -6.00
C GLU A 109 -12.46 -16.68 -4.85
N GLY A 110 -11.96 -16.07 -3.77
CA GLY A 110 -12.76 -15.79 -2.58
C GLY A 110 -12.76 -16.89 -1.54
N ARG A 111 -12.12 -18.05 -1.81
CA ARG A 111 -11.95 -19.09 -0.80
C ARG A 111 -11.14 -18.56 0.38
N GLN A 112 -11.71 -18.61 1.58
CA GLN A 112 -11.01 -18.24 2.79
C GLN A 112 -9.88 -19.23 3.09
N LEU A 113 -8.70 -18.72 3.42
CA LEU A 113 -7.58 -19.53 3.87
C LEU A 113 -7.72 -19.85 5.37
N SER A 114 -7.24 -21.02 5.79
CA SER A 114 -7.32 -21.44 7.20
C SER A 114 -6.46 -20.59 8.14
N ARG A 115 -5.47 -19.91 7.59
CA ARG A 115 -4.61 -18.94 8.25
C ARG A 115 -4.07 -17.95 7.20
N PRO A 116 -3.59 -16.77 7.60
CA PRO A 116 -2.89 -15.88 6.68
C PRO A 116 -1.70 -16.60 6.01
N LEU A 117 -1.62 -16.49 4.69
CA LEU A 117 -0.50 -17.00 3.89
C LEU A 117 0.43 -15.84 3.59
N VAL A 118 1.71 -15.97 3.95
CA VAL A 118 2.74 -14.99 3.59
C VAL A 118 3.57 -15.53 2.45
N GLU A 119 3.73 -14.74 1.40
CA GLU A 119 4.52 -15.04 0.21
C GLU A 119 5.54 -13.92 -0.02
N TYR A 120 6.67 -14.28 -0.62
CA TYR A 120 7.75 -13.37 -0.97
C TYR A 120 7.96 -13.38 -2.47
N CYS A 121 8.01 -12.19 -3.08
CA CYS A 121 8.38 -12.04 -4.48
C CYS A 121 9.65 -11.20 -4.58
N TYR A 122 10.56 -11.58 -5.48
CA TYR A 122 11.71 -10.74 -5.79
C TYR A 122 11.23 -9.53 -6.59
N LYS A 123 11.55 -8.33 -6.09
CA LYS A 123 11.12 -7.06 -6.65
C LYS A 123 11.92 -6.71 -7.89
N ASP A 124 11.51 -7.23 -9.02
CA ASP A 124 12.05 -6.93 -10.33
C ASP A 124 10.96 -6.98 -11.40
N ASP A 125 10.48 -5.81 -11.80
CA ASP A 125 9.43 -5.64 -12.81
C ASP A 125 9.78 -6.32 -14.14
N SER A 126 11.07 -6.37 -14.50
CA SER A 126 11.51 -6.98 -15.76
C SER A 126 11.36 -8.49 -15.78
N LEU A 127 11.40 -9.10 -14.59
CA LEU A 127 11.20 -10.53 -14.37
C LEU A 127 9.75 -10.87 -14.00
N GLY A 128 8.89 -9.86 -13.81
CA GLY A 128 7.48 -10.05 -13.42
C GLY A 128 7.30 -10.38 -11.94
N ASP A 129 8.20 -9.89 -11.09
CA ASP A 129 8.18 -10.07 -9.63
C ASP A 129 8.00 -11.54 -9.22
N PRO A 130 8.97 -12.44 -9.57
CA PRO A 130 8.81 -13.86 -9.39
C PRO A 130 8.75 -14.26 -7.91
N LEU A 131 7.91 -15.26 -7.61
CA LEU A 131 7.85 -15.86 -6.28
C LEU A 131 9.18 -16.51 -5.92
N VAL A 132 9.65 -16.28 -4.68
CA VAL A 132 10.91 -16.82 -4.16
C VAL A 132 10.70 -17.47 -2.80
N SER A 133 11.55 -18.43 -2.45
CA SER A 133 11.59 -19.05 -1.12
C SER A 133 12.59 -18.33 -0.22
N GLU A 134 12.52 -18.60 1.08
CA GLU A 134 13.50 -18.10 2.05
C GLU A 134 14.92 -18.55 1.73
N GLU A 135 15.08 -19.76 1.16
CA GLU A 135 16.39 -20.26 0.70
C GLU A 135 16.97 -19.41 -0.43
N HIS A 136 16.13 -18.94 -1.38
CA HIS A 136 16.59 -17.98 -2.39
C HIS A 136 17.04 -16.68 -1.74
N ILE A 137 16.23 -16.15 -0.81
CA ILE A 137 16.50 -14.88 -0.13
C ILE A 137 17.83 -14.94 0.62
N ALA A 138 18.07 -16.02 1.37
CA ALA A 138 19.31 -16.23 2.10
C ALA A 138 20.49 -16.47 1.16
N ALA A 139 20.34 -17.30 0.13
CA ALA A 139 21.41 -17.65 -0.82
C ALA A 139 21.90 -16.43 -1.61
N PHE A 140 21.01 -15.50 -1.96
CA PHE A 140 21.37 -14.26 -2.65
C PHE A 140 21.72 -13.11 -1.71
N GLY A 141 21.61 -13.30 -0.38
CA GLY A 141 21.95 -12.29 0.61
C GLY A 141 21.03 -11.07 0.63
N TRP A 142 19.78 -11.22 0.18
CA TRP A 142 18.80 -10.12 0.18
C TRP A 142 18.33 -9.77 1.59
N ALA A 143 18.17 -10.78 2.44
CA ALA A 143 17.90 -10.64 3.86
C ALA A 143 18.49 -11.83 4.63
N SER A 144 18.88 -11.57 5.89
CA SER A 144 19.29 -12.62 6.83
C SER A 144 18.09 -13.39 7.37
N HIS A 145 18.32 -14.59 7.91
CA HIS A 145 17.26 -15.37 8.56
C HIS A 145 16.56 -14.58 9.70
N GLN A 146 17.34 -13.83 10.48
CA GLN A 146 16.79 -12.99 11.56
C GLN A 146 15.90 -11.88 11.01
N GLU A 147 16.28 -11.24 9.90
CA GLU A 147 15.43 -10.25 9.23
C GLU A 147 14.17 -10.90 8.67
N MET A 148 14.24 -12.13 8.14
CA MET A 148 13.07 -12.85 7.63
C MET A 148 12.06 -13.18 8.74
N ASP A 149 12.53 -13.58 9.93
CA ASP A 149 11.67 -13.78 11.11
C ASP A 149 10.98 -12.48 11.53
N GLU A 150 11.71 -11.37 11.52
CA GLU A 150 11.16 -10.04 11.83
C GLU A 150 10.17 -9.58 10.75
N ILE A 151 10.47 -9.74 9.47
CA ILE A 151 9.59 -9.43 8.33
C ILE A 151 8.28 -10.21 8.46
N LEU A 152 8.34 -11.52 8.72
CA LEU A 152 7.16 -12.35 8.92
C LEU A 152 6.31 -11.84 10.08
N SER A 153 6.94 -11.52 11.22
CA SER A 153 6.27 -10.99 12.40
C SER A 153 5.61 -9.63 12.10
N LEU A 154 6.30 -8.72 11.44
CA LEU A 154 5.76 -7.43 11.03
C LEU A 154 4.58 -7.60 10.08
N ALA A 155 4.71 -8.44 9.05
CA ALA A 155 3.67 -8.69 8.06
C ALA A 155 2.38 -9.22 8.68
N LEU A 156 2.47 -10.17 9.62
CA LEU A 156 1.31 -10.71 10.33
C LEU A 156 0.67 -9.68 11.27
N ARG A 157 1.45 -8.87 11.97
CA ARG A 157 0.93 -7.78 12.82
C ARG A 157 0.24 -6.69 11.99
N VAL A 158 0.79 -6.35 10.83
CA VAL A 158 0.15 -5.44 9.86
C VAL A 158 -1.17 -6.04 9.39
N ASN A 159 -1.20 -7.35 9.07
CA ASN A 159 -2.41 -8.04 8.66
C ASN A 159 -3.52 -7.95 9.72
N ASP A 160 -3.20 -8.23 10.98
CA ASP A 160 -4.17 -8.20 12.06
C ASP A 160 -4.76 -6.81 12.27
N PHE A 161 -3.90 -5.79 12.27
CA PHE A 161 -4.29 -4.38 12.36
C PHE A 161 -5.21 -3.97 11.20
N MET A 162 -4.80 -4.21 9.96
CA MET A 162 -5.55 -3.82 8.78
C MET A 162 -6.87 -4.58 8.66
N SER A 163 -6.86 -5.90 8.93
CA SER A 163 -8.06 -6.73 8.90
C SER A 163 -9.12 -6.24 9.88
N GLY A 164 -8.71 -5.87 11.11
CA GLY A 164 -9.60 -5.32 12.10
C GLY A 164 -10.23 -3.99 11.67
N ILE A 165 -9.42 -3.06 11.16
CA ILE A 165 -9.89 -1.75 10.67
C ILE A 165 -10.86 -1.92 9.50
N PHE A 166 -10.49 -2.67 8.48
CA PHE A 166 -11.33 -2.86 7.30
C PHE A 166 -12.65 -3.57 7.63
N TYR A 167 -12.57 -4.63 8.46
CA TYR A 167 -13.77 -5.36 8.90
C TYR A 167 -14.75 -4.44 9.66
N GLY A 168 -14.22 -3.55 10.50
CA GLY A 168 -15.01 -2.58 11.27
C GLY A 168 -15.81 -1.59 10.40
N VAL A 169 -15.44 -1.43 9.12
CA VAL A 169 -16.12 -0.54 8.16
C VAL A 169 -16.79 -1.31 7.01
N GLY A 170 -17.04 -2.61 7.17
CA GLY A 170 -17.74 -3.43 6.19
C GLY A 170 -16.89 -3.79 4.97
N ILE A 171 -15.57 -3.78 5.09
CA ILE A 171 -14.65 -4.13 4.01
C ILE A 171 -13.87 -5.39 4.40
N ARG A 172 -13.72 -6.32 3.47
CA ARG A 172 -12.89 -7.51 3.59
C ARG A 172 -11.51 -7.25 3.03
N LEU A 173 -10.48 -7.39 3.86
CA LEU A 173 -9.09 -7.44 3.41
C LEU A 173 -8.78 -8.83 2.87
N VAL A 174 -8.71 -8.93 1.55
CA VAL A 174 -8.44 -10.20 0.85
C VAL A 174 -6.96 -10.53 0.87
N ASP A 175 -6.15 -9.62 0.40
CA ASP A 175 -4.70 -9.65 0.47
C ASP A 175 -4.13 -8.23 0.41
N PHE A 176 -2.86 -8.12 0.73
CA PHE A 176 -2.11 -6.88 0.54
C PHE A 176 -0.63 -7.18 0.31
N LYS A 177 0.05 -6.20 -0.26
CA LYS A 177 1.49 -6.17 -0.48
C LYS A 177 2.11 -5.03 0.31
N ILE A 178 3.22 -5.30 0.98
CA ILE A 178 4.07 -4.31 1.62
C ILE A 178 5.52 -4.48 1.18
N GLU A 179 6.29 -3.40 1.30
CA GLU A 179 7.73 -3.41 1.17
C GLU A 179 8.38 -3.10 2.52
N ILE A 180 9.56 -3.66 2.75
CA ILE A 180 10.32 -3.46 3.98
C ILE A 180 11.63 -2.77 3.65
N GLY A 181 12.00 -1.79 4.46
CA GLY A 181 13.25 -1.08 4.35
C GLY A 181 14.07 -1.14 5.62
N ARG A 182 15.39 -1.03 5.47
CA ARG A 182 16.35 -0.85 6.58
C ARG A 182 16.58 0.63 6.80
N VAL A 183 16.35 1.10 8.01
CA VAL A 183 16.74 2.43 8.45
C VAL A 183 17.93 2.29 9.39
N PHE A 184 18.97 3.05 9.13
CA PHE A 184 20.18 3.08 9.96
C PHE A 184 20.13 4.32 10.86
N GLU A 185 20.07 4.12 12.17
CA GLU A 185 20.07 5.16 13.19
C GLU A 185 21.32 5.00 14.08
N SER A 186 22.37 5.76 13.78
CA SER A 186 23.69 5.63 14.45
C SER A 186 24.21 4.19 14.36
N ASP A 187 24.22 3.46 15.46
CA ASP A 187 24.75 2.08 15.55
C ASP A 187 23.65 1.00 15.42
N PHE A 188 22.40 1.41 15.20
CA PHE A 188 21.28 0.49 15.15
C PHE A 188 20.65 0.47 13.75
N GLN A 189 20.36 -0.75 13.29
CA GLN A 189 19.52 -1.00 12.13
C GLN A 189 18.16 -1.44 12.62
N ARG A 190 17.10 -0.90 12.02
CA ARG A 190 15.73 -1.40 12.25
C ARG A 190 15.00 -1.57 10.93
N LEU A 191 14.10 -2.54 10.88
CA LEU A 191 13.19 -2.72 9.77
C LEU A 191 11.98 -1.80 9.92
N VAL A 192 11.53 -1.24 8.80
CA VAL A 192 10.35 -0.37 8.74
C VAL A 192 9.46 -0.79 7.58
N ILE A 193 8.14 -0.63 7.76
CA ILE A 193 7.20 -0.71 6.65
C ILE A 193 7.44 0.50 5.74
N ALA A 194 7.67 0.23 4.47
CA ALA A 194 7.98 1.22 3.45
C ALA A 194 6.90 1.23 2.35
N ASP A 195 7.17 1.95 1.27
CA ASP A 195 6.32 2.15 0.10
C ASP A 195 4.97 2.80 0.47
N GLU A 196 3.85 2.14 0.28
CA GLU A 196 2.51 2.63 0.60
C GLU A 196 1.61 1.51 1.12
N ILE A 197 0.57 1.89 1.85
CA ILE A 197 -0.60 1.06 2.10
C ILE A 197 -1.82 1.80 1.56
N SER A 198 -2.38 1.28 0.48
CA SER A 198 -3.49 1.91 -0.23
C SER A 198 -4.27 0.86 -1.04
N PRO A 199 -5.40 1.20 -1.65
CA PRO A 199 -6.10 0.27 -2.55
C PRO A 199 -5.28 -0.15 -3.78
N ASP A 200 -4.15 0.53 -4.08
CA ASP A 200 -3.19 0.06 -5.10
C ASP A 200 -2.39 -1.17 -4.65
N SER A 201 -2.14 -1.30 -3.36
CA SER A 201 -1.36 -2.39 -2.76
C SER A 201 -2.22 -3.43 -2.02
N CYS A 202 -3.56 -3.25 -1.96
CA CYS A 202 -4.50 -4.15 -1.29
C CYS A 202 -5.55 -4.68 -2.26
N ARG A 203 -6.13 -5.86 -1.96
CA ARG A 203 -7.44 -6.28 -2.46
C ARG A 203 -8.46 -6.11 -1.36
N LEU A 204 -9.48 -5.31 -1.66
CA LEU A 204 -10.52 -4.88 -0.74
C LEU A 204 -11.88 -5.18 -1.35
N TRP A 205 -12.67 -6.00 -0.67
CA TRP A 205 -14.01 -6.32 -1.14
C TRP A 205 -15.04 -5.88 -0.12
N ASP A 206 -16.13 -5.32 -0.59
CA ASP A 206 -17.30 -5.08 0.23
C ASP A 206 -17.80 -6.41 0.83
N ILE A 207 -18.09 -6.44 2.13
CA ILE A 207 -18.46 -7.69 2.81
C ILE A 207 -19.81 -8.20 2.36
N ASP A 208 -20.77 -7.32 2.12
CA ASP A 208 -22.15 -7.66 1.83
C ASP A 208 -22.37 -7.95 0.34
N SER A 209 -21.85 -7.09 -0.54
CA SER A 209 -22.05 -7.20 -1.99
C SER A 209 -20.97 -8.01 -2.71
N GLY A 210 -19.77 -8.12 -2.12
CA GLY A 210 -18.59 -8.69 -2.78
C GLY A 210 -17.97 -7.77 -3.84
N GLU A 211 -18.42 -6.53 -3.95
CA GLU A 211 -17.89 -5.54 -4.89
C GLU A 211 -16.41 -5.25 -4.61
N LYS A 212 -15.65 -5.05 -5.68
CA LYS A 212 -14.21 -4.74 -5.59
C LYS A 212 -14.04 -3.24 -5.33
N LEU A 213 -13.27 -2.89 -4.28
CA LEU A 213 -12.99 -1.52 -3.86
C LEU A 213 -11.50 -1.16 -4.02
N ASP A 214 -10.80 -1.88 -4.86
CA ASP A 214 -9.35 -1.84 -5.05
C ASP A 214 -8.97 -1.75 -6.52
N LYS A 215 -7.68 -1.91 -6.82
CA LYS A 215 -7.12 -1.82 -8.17
C LYS A 215 -7.68 -2.84 -9.16
N ASP A 216 -8.35 -3.90 -8.69
CA ASP A 216 -9.01 -4.86 -9.59
C ASP A 216 -10.18 -4.22 -10.36
N VAL A 217 -10.77 -3.12 -9.85
CA VAL A 217 -11.71 -2.29 -10.62
C VAL A 217 -11.08 -1.84 -11.94
N PHE A 218 -9.84 -1.35 -11.90
CA PHE A 218 -9.10 -0.96 -13.11
C PHE A 218 -8.60 -2.16 -13.92
N ARG A 219 -8.08 -3.21 -13.25
CA ARG A 219 -7.55 -4.41 -13.92
C ARG A 219 -8.61 -5.13 -14.74
N ARG A 220 -9.85 -5.18 -14.23
CA ARG A 220 -10.95 -5.99 -14.77
C ARG A 220 -12.04 -5.15 -15.46
N ASP A 221 -11.83 -3.83 -15.63
CA ASP A 221 -12.79 -2.90 -16.22
C ASP A 221 -14.17 -2.91 -15.52
N LEU A 222 -14.19 -2.92 -14.18
CA LEU A 222 -15.41 -3.06 -13.38
C LEU A 222 -16.10 -1.72 -13.07
N GLY A 223 -15.50 -0.58 -13.45
CA GLY A 223 -16.07 0.73 -13.20
C GLY A 223 -15.04 1.83 -12.95
N ASN A 224 -15.45 2.87 -12.21
CA ASN A 224 -14.60 4.01 -11.90
C ASN A 224 -13.69 3.72 -10.70
N LEU A 225 -12.37 3.75 -10.89
CA LEU A 225 -11.39 3.49 -9.85
C LEU A 225 -11.42 4.54 -8.74
N THR A 226 -11.60 5.82 -9.07
CA THR A 226 -11.65 6.90 -8.07
C THR A 226 -12.89 6.81 -7.19
N ASP A 227 -14.01 6.33 -7.70
CA ASP A 227 -15.22 6.12 -6.90
C ASP A 227 -14.99 5.00 -5.88
N ALA A 228 -14.38 3.88 -6.30
CA ALA A 228 -14.04 2.78 -5.41
C ALA A 228 -13.05 3.21 -4.29
N TYR A 229 -12.00 3.96 -4.64
CA TYR A 229 -11.03 4.45 -3.66
C TYR A 229 -11.62 5.51 -2.72
N SER A 230 -12.55 6.35 -3.24
CA SER A 230 -13.28 7.33 -2.44
C SER A 230 -14.20 6.65 -1.45
N GLU A 231 -14.86 5.56 -1.84
CA GLU A 231 -15.69 4.75 -0.95
C GLU A 231 -14.88 4.19 0.22
N VAL A 232 -13.71 3.60 -0.05
CA VAL A 232 -12.79 3.16 1.00
C VAL A 232 -12.40 4.31 1.93
N ALA A 233 -12.02 5.46 1.37
CA ALA A 233 -11.60 6.63 2.13
C ALA A 233 -12.75 7.24 2.97
N MET A 234 -13.98 7.22 2.46
CA MET A 234 -15.17 7.68 3.19
C MET A 234 -15.51 6.74 4.35
N ARG A 235 -15.52 5.43 4.13
CA ARG A 235 -15.81 4.45 5.19
C ARG A 235 -14.79 4.50 6.32
N LEU A 236 -13.52 4.74 5.98
CA LEU A 236 -12.45 4.93 6.98
C LEU A 236 -12.46 6.32 7.64
N GLY A 237 -13.33 7.24 7.23
CA GLY A 237 -13.37 8.60 7.74
C GLY A 237 -12.18 9.48 7.31
N VAL A 238 -11.40 9.03 6.33
CA VAL A 238 -10.25 9.78 5.77
C VAL A 238 -10.70 10.99 4.96
N ILE A 239 -11.84 10.86 4.26
CA ILE A 239 -12.51 11.98 3.59
C ILE A 239 -13.97 12.04 4.04
N GLN A 240 -14.55 13.23 3.99
CA GLN A 240 -15.99 13.38 4.23
C GLN A 240 -16.75 13.22 2.92
N PRO A 241 -17.99 12.68 2.95
CA PRO A 241 -18.86 12.68 1.77
C PRO A 241 -19.03 14.13 1.32
N SER A 242 -18.96 14.37 0.02
CA SER A 242 -19.19 15.68 -0.57
C SER A 242 -20.65 16.07 -0.32
N ASN A 243 -20.93 16.78 0.75
CA ASN A 243 -22.22 17.42 0.96
C ASN A 243 -22.36 18.57 -0.06
N SER A 244 -22.89 18.26 -1.22
CA SER A 244 -23.33 19.25 -2.22
C SER A 244 -24.66 19.88 -1.82
N LYS A 245 -24.83 20.27 -0.56
CA LYS A 245 -25.83 21.22 -0.08
C LYS A 245 -25.12 22.17 0.87
N VAL A 246 -24.46 23.18 0.29
CA VAL A 246 -24.18 24.42 1.01
C VAL A 246 -25.54 24.97 1.38
N ALA A 247 -25.91 24.93 2.66
CA ALA A 247 -27.08 25.61 3.14
C ALA A 247 -26.91 27.09 2.80
N GLU A 248 -27.79 27.63 1.97
CA GLU A 248 -27.82 29.07 1.73
C GLU A 248 -28.00 29.79 3.09
N PRO A 249 -27.21 30.84 3.37
CA PRO A 249 -27.34 31.57 4.61
C PRO A 249 -28.74 32.20 4.66
N ARG A 250 -29.59 31.78 5.60
CA ARG A 250 -30.86 32.46 5.87
C ARG A 250 -30.55 33.83 6.46
N LEU A 251 -30.79 34.85 5.67
CA LEU A 251 -30.87 36.24 6.20
C LEU A 251 -32.00 36.28 7.21
N VAL A 252 -31.64 36.47 8.50
CA VAL A 252 -32.60 36.84 9.55
C VAL A 252 -32.96 38.28 9.30
N LYS A 253 -34.22 38.55 9.01
CA LYS A 253 -34.80 39.90 8.96
C LYS A 253 -35.12 40.38 10.37
#